data_30e723e5f9b80eb1d60ac87a3440bb72
#
_entry.id   30e723e5f9b80eb1d60ac87a3440bb72
#
_cell.length_a   1.000
_cell.length_b   1.000
_cell.length_c   1.000
_cell.angle_alpha   90.00
_cell.angle_beta   90.00
_cell.angle_gamma   90.00
#
_symmetry.space_group_name_H-M   'P 1'
#
loop_
_entity.id
_entity.type
_entity.pdbx_description
1 polymer ?
#
loop_
_entity_poly.entity_id
_entity_poly.type
_entity_poly.pdbx_seq_one_letter_code
_entity_poly.pdbx_strand_id
1 'polypeptide(L)'
;MPSLKDIRIRIASVKSTRKITSAMKVVSAAKFHKAQDAQSHFQRYVDAYQYALGQAMHYCPGYDAPLMGVQNPDAPVVLLLLTSNSSLCGAYNSSVASLALAEIYRLRQQAVSQQAKSKSTRAKDAQPTLADSVKIYTFGRKG
;
A
#
# COMPACT_ATOMS: atom_id res chain seq x y z
N MET A 1 30.68 -15.11 -36.17
CA MET A 1 31.35 -15.18 -34.87
C MET A 1 31.67 -13.77 -34.43
N PRO A 2 31.39 -13.37 -33.18
CA PRO A 2 31.71 -12.03 -32.71
C PRO A 2 33.22 -11.81 -32.74
N SER A 3 33.65 -10.65 -33.23
CA SER A 3 35.06 -10.27 -33.31
C SER A 3 35.63 -10.07 -31.89
N LEU A 4 36.93 -10.35 -31.71
CA LEU A 4 37.67 -10.03 -30.47
C LEU A 4 37.51 -8.55 -30.04
N LYS A 5 37.38 -7.66 -31.02
CA LYS A 5 37.14 -6.24 -30.81
C LYS A 5 35.77 -6.00 -30.17
N ASP A 6 34.73 -6.68 -30.66
CA ASP A 6 33.36 -6.55 -30.16
C ASP A 6 33.26 -7.06 -28.72
N ILE A 7 33.95 -8.14 -28.38
CA ILE A 7 34.01 -8.68 -27.02
C ILE A 7 34.69 -7.71 -26.09
N ARG A 8 35.78 -7.05 -26.47
CA ARG A 8 36.46 -6.02 -25.64
C ARG A 8 35.58 -4.81 -25.39
N ILE A 9 34.86 -4.32 -26.39
CA ILE A 9 33.93 -3.22 -26.28
C ILE A 9 32.79 -3.59 -25.29
N ARG A 10 32.27 -4.80 -25.42
CA ARG A 10 31.21 -5.29 -24.53
C ARG A 10 31.67 -5.42 -23.08
N ILE A 11 32.87 -5.91 -22.84
CA ILE A 11 33.46 -5.98 -21.49
C ILE A 11 33.63 -4.56 -20.89
N ALA A 12 34.13 -3.60 -21.68
CA ALA A 12 34.28 -2.23 -21.24
C ALA A 12 32.94 -1.59 -20.86
N SER A 13 31.92 -1.80 -21.69
CA SER A 13 30.54 -1.33 -21.43
C SER A 13 29.97 -1.92 -20.13
N VAL A 14 30.09 -3.24 -19.93
CA VAL A 14 29.62 -3.93 -18.72
C VAL A 14 30.35 -3.43 -17.47
N LYS A 15 31.69 -3.23 -17.56
CA LYS A 15 32.47 -2.64 -16.46
C LYS A 15 32.00 -1.22 -16.09
N SER A 16 31.68 -0.38 -17.08
CA SER A 16 31.14 0.95 -16.86
C SER A 16 29.77 0.91 -16.17
N THR A 17 28.86 0.08 -16.70
CA THR A 17 27.53 -0.12 -16.11
C THR A 17 27.61 -0.60 -14.67
N ARG A 18 28.54 -1.55 -14.37
CA ARG A 18 28.78 -2.04 -12.99
C ARG A 18 29.19 -0.91 -12.05
N LYS A 19 30.09 0.00 -12.49
CA LYS A 19 30.50 1.14 -11.66
C LYS A 19 29.33 2.07 -11.34
N ILE A 20 28.51 2.38 -12.34
CA ILE A 20 27.33 3.24 -12.18
C ILE A 20 26.34 2.58 -11.20
N THR A 21 26.04 1.29 -11.41
CA THR A 21 25.09 0.57 -10.54
C THR A 21 25.60 0.47 -9.10
N SER A 22 26.92 0.28 -8.92
CA SER A 22 27.53 0.30 -7.58
C SER A 22 27.37 1.64 -6.88
N ALA A 23 27.60 2.74 -7.60
CA ALA A 23 27.37 4.09 -7.06
C ALA A 23 25.89 4.31 -6.69
N MET A 24 24.96 3.89 -7.55
CA MET A 24 23.52 3.97 -7.26
C MET A 24 23.13 3.16 -6.02
N LYS A 25 23.75 1.98 -5.80
CA LYS A 25 23.53 1.16 -4.61
C LYS A 25 23.89 1.92 -3.33
N VAL A 26 25.03 2.63 -3.32
CA VAL A 26 25.48 3.41 -2.14
C VAL A 26 24.50 4.53 -1.82
N VAL A 27 24.07 5.28 -2.83
CA VAL A 27 23.09 6.39 -2.67
C VAL A 27 21.74 5.84 -2.17
N SER A 28 21.30 4.71 -2.70
CA SER A 28 20.03 4.08 -2.27
C SER A 28 20.12 3.57 -0.83
N ALA A 29 21.27 2.99 -0.42
CA ALA A 29 21.50 2.55 0.93
C ALA A 29 21.46 3.73 1.94
N ALA A 30 22.10 4.86 1.60
CA ALA A 30 22.06 6.06 2.43
C ALA A 30 20.63 6.60 2.61
N LYS A 31 19.85 6.63 1.55
CA LYS A 31 18.43 7.03 1.62
C LYS A 31 17.59 6.06 2.46
N PHE A 32 17.87 4.76 2.34
CA PHE A 32 17.19 3.74 3.12
C PHE A 32 17.47 3.89 4.62
N HIS A 33 18.74 4.07 5.01
CA HIS A 33 19.09 4.31 6.42
C HIS A 33 18.39 5.55 6.97
N LYS A 34 18.40 6.67 6.24
CA LYS A 34 17.69 7.87 6.66
C LYS A 34 16.20 7.65 6.88
N ALA A 35 15.56 6.87 5.99
CA ALA A 35 14.13 6.54 6.13
C ALA A 35 13.88 5.60 7.32
N GLN A 36 14.78 4.65 7.55
CA GLN A 36 14.71 3.71 8.67
C GLN A 36 14.86 4.42 10.03
N ASP A 37 15.79 5.37 10.12
CA ASP A 37 15.96 6.19 11.32
C ASP A 37 14.71 7.03 11.60
N ALA A 38 14.15 7.68 10.57
CA ALA A 38 12.91 8.43 10.70
C ALA A 38 11.74 7.53 11.15
N GLN A 39 11.64 6.30 10.62
CA GLN A 39 10.64 5.33 11.02
C GLN A 39 10.81 4.94 12.50
N SER A 40 12.03 4.67 12.94
CA SER A 40 12.31 4.28 14.32
C SER A 40 11.94 5.36 15.33
N HIS A 41 12.18 6.63 14.99
CA HIS A 41 11.73 7.77 15.81
C HIS A 41 10.20 7.89 15.84
N PHE A 42 9.55 7.72 14.70
CA PHE A 42 8.10 7.76 14.60
C PHE A 42 7.43 6.60 15.34
N GLN A 43 8.04 5.41 15.32
CA GLN A 43 7.50 4.24 16.04
C GLN A 43 7.37 4.49 17.53
N ARG A 44 8.36 5.13 18.16
CA ARG A 44 8.31 5.50 19.58
C ARG A 44 7.12 6.42 19.90
N TYR A 45 6.82 7.35 18.99
CA TYR A 45 5.66 8.23 19.14
C TYR A 45 4.36 7.42 19.03
N VAL A 46 4.27 6.52 18.05
CA VAL A 46 3.09 5.66 17.87
C VAL A 46 2.84 4.78 19.08
N ASP A 47 3.90 4.16 19.64
CA ASP A 47 3.81 3.30 20.82
C ASP A 47 3.30 4.09 22.03
N ALA A 48 3.84 5.29 22.27
CA ALA A 48 3.37 6.16 23.35
C ALA A 48 1.93 6.62 23.15
N TYR A 49 1.55 6.93 21.92
CA TYR A 49 0.18 7.31 21.58
C TYR A 49 -0.81 6.15 21.77
N GLN A 50 -0.46 4.94 21.31
CA GLN A 50 -1.29 3.76 21.51
C GLN A 50 -1.48 3.42 22.98
N TYR A 51 -0.42 3.56 23.79
CA TYR A 51 -0.50 3.38 25.23
C TYR A 51 -1.46 4.40 25.86
N ALA A 52 -1.30 5.68 25.55
CA ALA A 52 -2.15 6.75 26.09
C ALA A 52 -3.61 6.56 25.66
N LEU A 53 -3.85 6.18 24.40
CA LEU A 53 -5.19 5.90 23.89
C LEU A 53 -5.83 4.71 24.62
N GLY A 54 -5.07 3.63 24.81
CA GLY A 54 -5.52 2.45 25.55
C GLY A 54 -5.93 2.79 27.00
N GLN A 55 -5.14 3.64 27.67
CA GLN A 55 -5.47 4.12 29.02
C GLN A 55 -6.75 4.99 29.01
N ALA A 56 -6.86 5.91 28.06
CA ALA A 56 -8.05 6.77 27.95
C ALA A 56 -9.33 5.93 27.72
N MET A 57 -9.26 4.92 26.87
CA MET A 57 -10.39 4.00 26.63
C MET A 57 -10.74 3.16 27.86
N HIS A 58 -9.74 2.79 28.67
CA HIS A 58 -9.96 2.02 29.87
C HIS A 58 -10.63 2.83 30.98
N TYR A 59 -10.21 4.10 31.17
CA TYR A 59 -10.73 4.98 32.23
C TYR A 59 -12.02 5.72 31.86
N CYS A 60 -12.33 5.82 30.56
CA CYS A 60 -13.53 6.50 30.08
C CYS A 60 -14.42 5.54 29.25
N PRO A 61 -14.93 4.44 29.84
CA PRO A 61 -15.84 3.56 29.14
C PRO A 61 -17.13 4.31 28.81
N GLY A 62 -17.52 4.34 27.55
CA GLY A 62 -18.74 5.03 27.10
C GLY A 62 -18.52 6.43 26.52
N TYR A 63 -17.28 6.89 26.37
CA TYR A 63 -16.99 8.09 25.60
C TYR A 63 -17.09 7.80 24.10
N ASP A 64 -18.16 8.30 23.49
CA ASP A 64 -18.36 8.24 22.02
C ASP A 64 -17.44 9.25 21.33
N ALA A 65 -16.21 8.82 21.05
CA ALA A 65 -15.31 9.63 20.23
C ALA A 65 -15.80 9.62 18.77
N PRO A 66 -15.94 10.76 18.10
CA PRO A 66 -16.42 10.83 16.71
C PRO A 66 -15.59 10.00 15.72
N LEU A 67 -14.31 9.79 16.03
CA LEU A 67 -13.38 8.97 15.23
C LEU A 67 -13.42 7.47 15.57
N MET A 68 -14.04 7.09 16.68
CA MET A 68 -14.22 5.71 17.13
C MET A 68 -15.67 5.24 16.99
N GLY A 69 -16.51 6.06 16.40
CA GLY A 69 -17.94 5.80 16.25
C GLY A 69 -18.25 4.53 15.48
N VAL A 70 -19.50 4.13 15.55
CA VAL A 70 -20.06 2.94 14.91
C VAL A 70 -19.68 2.92 13.43
N GLN A 71 -19.10 1.80 12.99
CA GLN A 71 -18.82 1.59 11.56
C GLN A 71 -20.13 1.75 10.77
N ASN A 72 -20.16 2.72 9.88
CA ASN A 72 -21.27 2.86 8.96
C ASN A 72 -21.17 1.73 7.93
N PRO A 73 -22.15 0.80 7.87
CA PRO A 73 -22.11 -0.33 6.94
C PRO A 73 -22.12 0.12 5.47
N ASP A 74 -22.62 1.33 5.20
CA ASP A 74 -22.68 1.90 3.85
C ASP A 74 -21.46 2.77 3.49
N ALA A 75 -20.47 2.84 4.39
CA ALA A 75 -19.26 3.62 4.14
C ALA A 75 -18.42 2.98 3.02
N PRO A 76 -17.88 3.80 2.10
CA PRO A 76 -17.03 3.28 1.04
C PRO A 76 -15.72 2.71 1.61
N VAL A 77 -15.29 1.56 1.09
CA VAL A 77 -13.99 1.00 1.41
C VAL A 77 -12.90 1.82 0.72
N VAL A 78 -11.94 2.30 1.48
CA VAL A 78 -10.80 3.06 0.95
C VAL A 78 -9.58 2.16 0.87
N LEU A 79 -9.06 1.98 -0.34
CA LEU A 79 -7.82 1.29 -0.63
C LEU A 79 -6.69 2.31 -0.81
N LEU A 80 -5.70 2.24 0.06
CA LEU A 80 -4.52 3.09 0.02
C LEU A 80 -3.34 2.31 -0.56
N LEU A 81 -2.87 2.70 -1.74
CA LEU A 81 -1.78 2.06 -2.46
C LEU A 81 -0.50 2.88 -2.31
N LEU A 82 0.51 2.30 -1.68
CA LEU A 82 1.83 2.92 -1.55
C LEU A 82 2.73 2.43 -2.67
N THR A 83 3.02 3.29 -3.65
CA THR A 83 3.87 2.98 -4.79
C THR A 83 5.21 3.71 -4.70
N SER A 84 6.18 3.29 -5.50
CA SER A 84 7.50 3.92 -5.51
C SER A 84 7.51 5.25 -6.29
N ASN A 85 8.44 6.12 -5.92
CA ASN A 85 8.70 7.36 -6.66
C ASN A 85 9.59 7.15 -7.89
N SER A 86 10.30 6.02 -7.96
CA SER A 86 11.26 5.68 -9.02
C SER A 86 10.83 4.41 -9.75
N SER A 87 11.14 4.35 -11.05
CA SER A 87 10.92 3.15 -11.87
C SER A 87 11.92 2.02 -11.56
N LEU A 88 13.01 2.31 -10.84
CA LEU A 88 14.04 1.32 -10.50
C LEU A 88 13.69 0.58 -9.19
N CYS A 89 12.49 0.04 -9.12
CA CYS A 89 11.96 -0.67 -7.95
C CYS A 89 11.72 -2.17 -8.21
N GLY A 90 12.26 -2.71 -9.32
CA GLY A 90 12.00 -4.10 -9.72
C GLY A 90 10.51 -4.36 -9.94
N ALA A 91 10.00 -5.46 -9.41
CA ALA A 91 8.60 -5.86 -9.53
C ALA A 91 7.68 -5.24 -8.44
N TYR A 92 8.16 -4.31 -7.62
CA TYR A 92 7.40 -3.79 -6.48
C TYR A 92 6.05 -3.21 -6.90
N ASN A 93 6.02 -2.28 -7.85
CA ASN A 93 4.78 -1.63 -8.28
C ASN A 93 3.80 -2.62 -8.93
N SER A 94 4.28 -3.55 -9.74
CA SER A 94 3.43 -4.57 -10.35
C SER A 94 2.86 -5.54 -9.32
N SER A 95 3.63 -5.90 -8.30
CA SER A 95 3.16 -6.73 -7.18
C SER A 95 2.09 -6.01 -6.37
N VAL A 96 2.28 -4.71 -6.06
CA VAL A 96 1.28 -3.90 -5.35
C VAL A 96 -0.02 -3.80 -6.16
N ALA A 97 0.07 -3.56 -7.47
CA ALA A 97 -1.11 -3.50 -8.35
C ALA A 97 -1.85 -4.85 -8.39
N SER A 98 -1.13 -5.96 -8.48
CA SER A 98 -1.72 -7.31 -8.48
C SER A 98 -2.42 -7.62 -7.16
N LEU A 99 -1.81 -7.25 -6.02
CA LEU A 99 -2.42 -7.40 -4.70
C LEU A 99 -3.68 -6.54 -4.55
N ALA A 100 -3.65 -5.31 -5.05
CA ALA A 100 -4.82 -4.43 -5.03
C ALA A 100 -5.98 -5.01 -5.83
N LEU A 101 -5.71 -5.52 -7.02
CA LEU A 101 -6.73 -6.18 -7.84
C LEU A 101 -7.31 -7.41 -7.13
N ALA A 102 -6.47 -8.25 -6.55
CA ALA A 102 -6.92 -9.42 -5.80
C ALA A 102 -7.82 -9.03 -4.61
N GLU A 103 -7.47 -7.96 -3.89
CA GLU A 103 -8.26 -7.47 -2.77
C GLU A 103 -9.61 -6.88 -3.22
N ILE A 104 -9.64 -6.14 -4.33
CA ILE A 104 -10.88 -5.64 -4.93
C ILE A 104 -11.80 -6.80 -5.32
N TYR A 105 -11.28 -7.85 -5.94
CA TYR A 105 -12.05 -9.05 -6.26
C TYR A 105 -12.59 -9.73 -5.01
N ARG A 106 -11.78 -9.85 -3.96
CA ARG A 106 -12.20 -10.42 -2.68
C ARG A 106 -13.34 -9.62 -2.04
N LEU A 107 -13.22 -8.31 -1.99
CA LEU A 107 -14.25 -7.42 -1.45
C LEU A 107 -15.56 -7.52 -2.24
N ARG A 108 -15.48 -7.57 -3.58
CA ARG A 108 -16.66 -7.77 -4.43
C ARG A 108 -17.37 -9.10 -4.17
N GLN A 109 -16.61 -10.18 -4.02
CA GLN A 109 -17.20 -11.50 -3.71
C GLN A 109 -17.87 -11.52 -2.32
N GLN A 110 -17.25 -10.89 -1.32
CA GLN A 110 -17.84 -10.75 0.01
C GLN A 110 -19.14 -9.96 -0.03
N ALA A 111 -19.20 -8.89 -0.79
CA ALA A 111 -20.40 -8.09 -0.98
C ALA A 111 -21.54 -8.88 -1.61
N VAL A 112 -21.26 -9.64 -2.66
CA VAL A 112 -22.24 -10.50 -3.32
C VAL A 112 -22.76 -11.57 -2.37
N SER A 113 -21.89 -12.17 -1.57
CA SER A 113 -22.30 -13.21 -0.61
C SER A 113 -23.14 -12.65 0.56
N GLN A 114 -22.89 -11.42 0.98
CA GLN A 114 -23.71 -10.75 2.01
C GLN A 114 -25.09 -10.35 1.46
N GLN A 115 -25.15 -9.86 0.23
CA GLN A 115 -26.42 -9.55 -0.43
C GLN A 115 -27.28 -10.80 -0.68
N ALA A 116 -26.64 -11.94 -0.96
CA ALA A 116 -27.37 -13.21 -1.11
C ALA A 116 -28.02 -13.68 0.20
N LYS A 117 -27.42 -13.35 1.35
CA LYS A 117 -27.97 -13.67 2.67
C LYS A 117 -29.06 -12.70 3.12
N SER A 118 -29.06 -11.46 2.64
CA SER A 118 -30.06 -10.43 3.00
C SER A 118 -31.31 -10.43 2.13
N LYS A 119 -31.33 -11.16 1.01
CA LYS A 119 -32.48 -11.25 0.10
C LYS A 119 -33.69 -12.02 0.64
N SER A 120 -33.71 -12.41 1.91
CA SER A 120 -34.89 -13.03 2.54
C SER A 120 -35.97 -12.05 2.97
N THR A 121 -35.74 -10.73 2.95
CA THR A 121 -36.80 -9.79 3.37
C THR A 121 -36.69 -8.46 2.63
N ARG A 122 -37.59 -8.27 1.63
CA ARG A 122 -38.10 -6.98 1.16
C ARG A 122 -37.08 -5.88 0.77
N ALA A 123 -36.94 -5.62 -0.52
CA ALA A 123 -37.22 -4.34 -1.16
C ALA A 123 -36.74 -4.33 -2.62
N LYS A 124 -37.67 -4.20 -3.53
CA LYS A 124 -37.47 -3.55 -4.83
C LYS A 124 -37.25 -2.08 -4.48
N ASP A 125 -36.11 -1.54 -4.77
CA ASP A 125 -35.77 -0.18 -5.11
C ASP A 125 -34.39 0.20 -4.54
N ALA A 126 -33.56 0.75 -5.44
CA ALA A 126 -32.30 1.42 -5.20
C ALA A 126 -31.12 0.55 -4.68
N GLN A 127 -30.34 0.05 -5.61
CA GLN A 127 -28.97 -0.41 -5.39
C GLN A 127 -27.98 0.73 -5.61
N PRO A 128 -27.19 1.11 -4.61
CA PRO A 128 -25.80 1.44 -4.87
C PRO A 128 -25.05 0.11 -4.95
N THR A 129 -24.62 -0.26 -6.13
CA THR A 129 -23.75 -1.42 -6.33
C THR A 129 -22.48 -1.19 -5.54
N LEU A 130 -22.09 -2.12 -4.68
CA LEU A 130 -20.83 -2.10 -3.89
C LEU A 130 -19.60 -1.92 -4.79
N ALA A 131 -19.74 -2.04 -6.09
CA ALA A 131 -18.74 -1.71 -7.10
C ALA A 131 -18.35 -0.23 -7.09
N ASP A 132 -19.28 0.67 -6.72
CA ASP A 132 -19.03 2.11 -6.61
C ASP A 132 -18.51 2.53 -5.22
N SER A 133 -18.44 1.63 -4.26
CA SER A 133 -18.05 1.93 -2.88
C SER A 133 -16.57 1.72 -2.59
N VAL A 134 -15.74 1.29 -3.55
CA VAL A 134 -14.29 1.16 -3.36
C VAL A 134 -13.59 2.36 -3.95
N LYS A 135 -13.01 3.20 -3.09
CA LYS A 135 -12.19 4.34 -3.49
C LYS A 135 -10.72 3.96 -3.39
N ILE A 136 -9.96 4.22 -4.46
CA ILE A 136 -8.53 3.91 -4.52
C ILE A 136 -7.75 5.23 -4.48
N TYR A 137 -6.83 5.33 -3.52
CA TYR A 137 -5.87 6.44 -3.42
C TYR A 137 -4.47 5.90 -3.60
N THR A 138 -3.70 6.51 -4.49
CA THR A 138 -2.32 6.12 -4.74
C THR A 138 -1.35 7.15 -4.18
N PHE A 139 -0.34 6.69 -3.44
CA PHE A 139 0.76 7.50 -2.94
C PHE A 139 2.05 7.05 -3.61
N GLY A 140 2.65 7.94 -4.37
CA GLY A 140 3.86 7.69 -5.13
C GLY A 140 3.72 8.21 -6.56
N ARG A 141 4.86 8.57 -7.14
CA ARG A 141 4.90 9.18 -8.47
C ARG A 141 4.56 8.19 -9.60
N LYS A 142 4.56 6.89 -9.29
CA LYS A 142 4.36 5.79 -10.25
C LYS A 142 3.06 5.00 -9.97
N GLY A 143 2.20 5.51 -9.10
CA GLY A 143 0.89 4.96 -8.80
C GLY A 143 -0.21 5.44 -9.71
#